data_e2bc9b62682a8d9d22a36aa786cab2fd
#
_entry.id   e2bc9b62682a8d9d22a36aa786cab2fd
#
_cell.length_a   1.000
_cell.length_b   1.000
_cell.length_c   1.000
_cell.angle_alpha   90.00
_cell.angle_beta   90.00
_cell.angle_gamma   90.00
#
_symmetry.space_group_name_H-M   'P 1'
#
loop_
_entity.id
_entity.type
_entity.pdbx_description
1 polymer ?
#
loop_
_entity_poly.entity_id
_entity_poly.type
_entity_poly.pdbx_seq_one_letter_code
_entity_poly.pdbx_strand_id
1 'polypeptide(L)'
;MSRDKLIILGVVLLGLLGFLVYRQQQSDAALGHTTMAQAKDFPTISAPDDVDKISVTNGEKGEVVFEKVPDPKGTATADGGAPTMWVLTKPLKATASQQAVKDLAANLKDLKVESQVNLKLDDEVRKEKDLDAAHAVHVVAWKGGEKKVDEMFGKSGRVGQLVMIADKPDQVWAAKGYSSYLYTKDVKDFRDKELFKFDDANAAQVTIQNSHGHLSFTKGDSWAGTLEKKPIVRFDESKVKDMLRAWKNLNAEDFGDGKSLADTGLEKPEATVTIELKDGAGKYELLVGSVSTGTNRWAKRADSDQIVQLSNYSAEWATSDVAKYQSTADAGAGDAGGPAKSAKK
;
A
#
# COMPACT_ATOMS: atom_id res chain seq x y z
N MET A 1 -49.82 -18.50 -20.15
CA MET A 1 -50.03 -18.44 -18.69
C MET A 1 -51.48 -18.13 -18.44
N SER A 2 -52.19 -18.86 -17.54
CA SER A 2 -53.60 -18.55 -17.26
C SER A 2 -53.74 -17.22 -16.52
N ARG A 3 -54.89 -16.52 -16.74
CA ARG A 3 -55.18 -15.21 -16.07
C ARG A 3 -54.99 -15.29 -14.55
N ASP A 4 -55.34 -16.41 -13.93
CA ASP A 4 -55.22 -16.62 -12.48
C ASP A 4 -53.75 -16.62 -12.01
N LYS A 5 -52.84 -17.21 -12.80
CA LYS A 5 -51.41 -17.20 -12.47
C LYS A 5 -50.80 -15.81 -12.59
N LEU A 6 -51.29 -14.97 -13.50
CA LEU A 6 -50.87 -13.55 -13.62
C LEU A 6 -51.36 -12.71 -12.44
N ILE A 7 -52.58 -12.96 -11.96
CA ILE A 7 -53.17 -12.27 -10.80
C ILE A 7 -52.38 -12.65 -9.54
N ILE A 8 -52.09 -13.94 -9.33
CA ILE A 8 -51.29 -14.42 -8.18
C ILE A 8 -49.89 -13.81 -8.21
N LEU A 9 -49.23 -13.78 -9.39
CA LEU A 9 -47.90 -13.16 -9.52
C LEU A 9 -47.92 -11.67 -9.21
N GLY A 10 -48.96 -10.95 -9.63
CA GLY A 10 -49.15 -9.51 -9.32
C GLY A 10 -49.34 -9.26 -7.84
N VAL A 11 -50.13 -10.09 -7.15
CA VAL A 11 -50.34 -9.96 -5.68
C VAL A 11 -49.05 -10.25 -4.91
N VAL A 12 -48.27 -11.26 -5.31
CA VAL A 12 -46.98 -11.59 -4.70
C VAL A 12 -45.95 -10.47 -4.91
N LEU A 13 -45.93 -9.87 -6.10
CA LEU A 13 -45.04 -8.74 -6.43
C LEU A 13 -45.41 -7.48 -5.63
N LEU A 14 -46.69 -7.19 -5.47
CA LEU A 14 -47.17 -6.10 -4.62
C LEU A 14 -46.87 -6.34 -3.14
N GLY A 15 -46.98 -7.58 -2.67
CA GLY A 15 -46.62 -7.96 -1.30
C GLY A 15 -45.12 -7.82 -1.03
N LEU A 16 -44.26 -8.20 -1.99
CA LEU A 16 -42.82 -8.02 -1.90
C LEU A 16 -42.42 -6.53 -1.95
N LEU A 17 -43.03 -5.76 -2.82
CA LEU A 17 -42.83 -4.30 -2.89
C LEU A 17 -43.27 -3.62 -1.59
N GLY A 18 -44.44 -3.98 -1.04
CA GLY A 18 -44.92 -3.49 0.24
C GLY A 18 -43.98 -3.84 1.40
N PHE A 19 -43.47 -5.08 1.41
CA PHE A 19 -42.49 -5.53 2.41
C PHE A 19 -41.14 -4.81 2.29
N LEU A 20 -40.66 -4.56 1.07
CA LEU A 20 -39.42 -3.78 0.83
C LEU A 20 -39.59 -2.34 1.29
N VAL A 21 -40.72 -1.70 0.98
CA VAL A 21 -41.03 -0.33 1.45
C VAL A 21 -41.18 -0.28 2.97
N TYR A 22 -41.84 -1.28 3.57
CA TYR A 22 -41.95 -1.38 5.01
C TYR A 22 -40.60 -1.56 5.71
N ARG A 23 -39.73 -2.47 5.19
CA ARG A 23 -38.34 -2.61 5.68
C ARG A 23 -37.53 -1.34 5.51
N GLN A 24 -37.72 -0.65 4.40
CA GLN A 24 -37.04 0.62 4.13
C GLN A 24 -37.50 1.73 5.10
N GLN A 25 -38.81 1.81 5.38
CA GLN A 25 -39.36 2.74 6.38
C GLN A 25 -38.89 2.40 7.82
N GLN A 26 -38.80 1.13 8.19
CA GLN A 26 -38.24 0.74 9.48
C GLN A 26 -36.75 1.10 9.60
N SER A 27 -35.96 0.91 8.55
CA SER A 27 -34.57 1.32 8.55
C SER A 27 -34.39 2.83 8.60
N ASP A 28 -35.29 3.60 7.94
CA ASP A 28 -35.31 5.05 7.98
C ASP A 28 -35.79 5.59 9.34
N ALA A 29 -36.72 4.91 10.01
CA ALA A 29 -37.16 5.22 11.36
C ALA A 29 -36.07 4.89 12.42
N ALA A 30 -35.30 3.85 12.18
CA ALA A 30 -34.15 3.49 13.03
C ALA A 30 -32.95 4.45 12.89
N LEU A 31 -32.87 5.19 11.77
CA LEU A 31 -31.88 6.26 11.55
C LEU A 31 -32.30 7.63 12.08
N GLY A 32 -33.52 7.75 12.64
CA GLY A 32 -34.07 9.01 13.16
C GLY A 32 -34.42 10.02 12.07
N HIS A 33 -35.31 10.94 12.39
CA HIS A 33 -35.61 12.07 11.49
C HIS A 33 -34.44 13.04 11.50
N THR A 34 -33.85 13.29 10.33
CA THR A 34 -32.83 14.32 10.17
C THR A 34 -33.47 15.69 10.40
N THR A 35 -33.15 16.35 11.50
CA THR A 35 -33.52 17.75 11.70
C THR A 35 -32.59 18.57 10.79
N MET A 36 -33.13 19.32 9.83
CA MET A 36 -32.33 20.28 9.08
C MET A 36 -31.98 21.48 10.00
N ALA A 37 -30.91 21.26 10.80
CA ALA A 37 -30.24 22.38 11.44
C ALA A 37 -29.56 23.23 10.37
N GLN A 38 -29.51 24.54 10.55
CA GLN A 38 -28.85 25.42 9.58
C GLN A 38 -27.34 25.07 9.59
N ALA A 39 -26.72 25.04 8.42
CA ALA A 39 -25.30 24.65 8.22
C ALA A 39 -24.31 25.48 9.08
N LYS A 40 -24.77 26.58 9.68
CA LYS A 40 -24.00 27.47 10.56
C LYS A 40 -23.72 26.86 11.96
N ASP A 41 -24.49 25.86 12.38
CA ASP A 41 -24.42 25.27 13.73
C ASP A 41 -23.72 23.92 13.76
N PHE A 42 -23.21 23.46 12.63
CA PHE A 42 -22.53 22.17 12.56
C PHE A 42 -21.12 22.27 13.13
N PRO A 43 -20.70 21.25 13.90
CA PRO A 43 -19.35 21.20 14.39
C PRO A 43 -18.34 21.04 13.25
N THR A 44 -17.15 21.60 13.43
CA THR A 44 -16.03 21.36 12.54
C THR A 44 -15.41 20.02 12.88
N ILE A 45 -15.31 19.13 11.90
CA ILE A 45 -14.67 17.83 11.99
C ILE A 45 -13.44 17.73 11.08
N SER A 46 -13.07 18.80 10.39
CA SER A 46 -11.90 18.84 9.54
C SER A 46 -10.64 19.16 10.34
N ALA A 47 -9.56 18.42 10.03
CA ALA A 47 -8.25 18.71 10.59
C ALA A 47 -7.59 19.91 9.89
N PRO A 48 -6.72 20.67 10.57
CA PRO A 48 -5.91 21.70 9.94
C PRO A 48 -4.84 21.09 9.00
N ASP A 49 -4.31 21.91 8.09
CA ASP A 49 -3.32 21.48 7.08
C ASP A 49 -2.00 20.96 7.66
N ASP A 50 -1.65 21.40 8.86
CA ASP A 50 -0.33 21.23 9.44
C ASP A 50 -0.33 20.36 10.71
N VAL A 51 -1.23 19.38 10.79
CA VAL A 51 -1.18 18.36 11.83
C VAL A 51 0.19 17.70 11.88
N ASP A 52 0.68 17.46 13.10
CA ASP A 52 2.00 16.88 13.37
C ASP A 52 1.93 15.49 14.01
N LYS A 53 0.75 15.08 14.44
CA LYS A 53 0.48 13.74 14.98
C LYS A 53 -0.92 13.29 14.63
N ILE A 54 -1.07 12.03 14.25
CA ILE A 54 -2.35 11.37 13.96
C ILE A 54 -2.35 10.00 14.65
N SER A 55 -3.42 9.70 15.38
CA SER A 55 -3.72 8.35 15.89
C SER A 55 -4.98 7.84 15.21
N VAL A 56 -4.94 6.61 14.75
CA VAL A 56 -6.07 5.86 14.24
C VAL A 56 -6.19 4.58 15.05
N THR A 57 -7.28 4.43 15.78
CA THR A 57 -7.61 3.20 16.51
C THR A 57 -8.74 2.49 15.80
N ASN A 58 -8.49 1.26 15.38
CA ASN A 58 -9.51 0.37 14.84
C ASN A 58 -9.64 -0.80 15.83
N GLY A 59 -10.84 -1.08 16.32
CA GLY A 59 -11.06 -2.08 17.36
C GLY A 59 -10.47 -3.46 17.04
N GLU A 60 -10.54 -3.88 15.77
CA GLU A 60 -10.01 -5.17 15.32
C GLU A 60 -8.50 -5.15 15.07
N LYS A 61 -7.94 -4.01 14.68
CA LYS A 61 -6.54 -3.88 14.23
C LYS A 61 -5.63 -3.15 15.21
N GLY A 62 -6.21 -2.59 16.27
CA GLY A 62 -5.50 -1.83 17.29
C GLY A 62 -5.20 -0.37 16.89
N GLU A 63 -4.26 0.25 17.58
CA GLU A 63 -3.89 1.64 17.41
C GLU A 63 -2.65 1.79 16.53
N VAL A 64 -2.72 2.69 15.56
CA VAL A 64 -1.58 3.15 14.75
C VAL A 64 -1.36 4.63 15.01
N VAL A 65 -0.15 5.03 15.36
CA VAL A 65 0.20 6.43 15.64
C VAL A 65 1.30 6.89 14.70
N PHE A 66 1.06 8.02 14.06
CA PHE A 66 2.00 8.72 13.18
C PHE A 66 2.43 10.03 13.82
N GLU A 67 3.72 10.35 13.72
CA GLU A 67 4.28 11.60 14.18
C GLU A 67 5.22 12.19 13.12
N LYS A 68 5.20 13.53 12.97
CA LYS A 68 6.19 14.22 12.14
C LYS A 68 7.48 14.39 12.93
N VAL A 69 8.58 14.03 12.30
CA VAL A 69 9.93 14.21 12.84
C VAL A 69 10.80 14.93 11.81
N PRO A 70 11.93 15.55 12.22
CA PRO A 70 12.90 16.07 11.25
C PRO A 70 13.35 14.96 10.27
N ASP A 71 13.43 15.28 8.98
CA ASP A 71 13.93 14.36 7.96
C ASP A 71 15.45 14.59 7.78
N PRO A 72 16.31 13.65 8.20
CA PRO A 72 17.76 13.82 8.10
C PRO A 72 18.30 13.78 6.66
N LYS A 73 17.48 13.30 5.71
CA LYS A 73 17.84 13.19 4.28
C LYS A 73 17.07 14.21 3.42
N GLY A 74 16.16 14.96 4.02
CA GLY A 74 15.32 15.91 3.30
C GLY A 74 16.07 17.19 2.93
N THR A 75 15.63 17.82 1.85
CA THR A 75 16.05 19.17 1.48
C THR A 75 15.11 20.20 2.09
N ALA A 76 15.61 21.39 2.44
CA ALA A 76 14.77 22.47 2.94
C ALA A 76 13.58 22.72 2.01
N THR A 77 12.42 22.98 2.60
CA THR A 77 11.20 23.31 1.87
C THR A 77 11.32 24.69 1.19
N ALA A 78 10.51 24.94 0.17
CA ALA A 78 10.59 26.19 -0.61
C ALA A 78 10.34 27.46 0.22
N ASP A 79 9.67 27.33 1.37
CA ASP A 79 9.41 28.37 2.37
C ASP A 79 10.52 28.48 3.44
N GLY A 80 11.62 27.72 3.30
CA GLY A 80 12.77 27.71 4.20
C GLY A 80 12.59 26.89 5.48
N GLY A 81 11.50 26.10 5.58
CA GLY A 81 11.25 25.22 6.71
C GLY A 81 12.20 24.02 6.73
N ALA A 82 12.50 23.51 7.93
CA ALA A 82 13.23 22.25 8.08
C ALA A 82 12.41 21.10 7.48
N PRO A 83 13.04 20.20 6.71
CA PRO A 83 12.34 19.06 6.13
C PRO A 83 11.84 18.14 7.23
N THR A 84 10.62 17.63 7.07
CA THR A 84 10.01 16.69 8.01
C THR A 84 9.48 15.46 7.30
N MET A 85 9.47 14.34 8.02
CA MET A 85 8.91 13.08 7.54
C MET A 85 7.97 12.48 8.58
N TRP A 86 7.02 11.68 8.12
CA TRP A 86 6.16 10.92 9.01
C TRP A 86 6.83 9.60 9.42
N VAL A 87 6.71 9.28 10.71
CA VAL A 87 7.12 7.98 11.25
C VAL A 87 5.96 7.33 11.97
N LEU A 88 5.93 6.00 11.99
CA LEU A 88 5.12 5.22 12.91
C LEU A 88 5.79 5.22 14.29
N THR A 89 5.00 5.44 15.35
CA THR A 89 5.44 5.31 16.74
C THR A 89 4.70 4.20 17.48
N LYS A 90 3.53 3.78 16.97
CA LYS A 90 2.76 2.61 17.42
C LYS A 90 2.18 1.85 16.22
N PRO A 91 2.04 0.52 16.31
CA PRO A 91 2.41 -0.38 17.41
C PRO A 91 3.93 -0.64 17.48
N LEU A 92 4.68 -0.19 16.49
CA LEU A 92 6.12 -0.31 16.39
C LEU A 92 6.74 0.99 15.83
N LYS A 93 8.04 1.18 16.01
CA LYS A 93 8.75 2.31 15.42
C LYS A 93 9.24 1.95 14.02
N ALA A 94 8.82 2.72 13.02
CA ALA A 94 9.23 2.54 11.62
C ALA A 94 9.06 3.84 10.83
N THR A 95 9.76 3.96 9.71
CA THR A 95 9.45 4.99 8.71
C THR A 95 8.06 4.72 8.15
N ALA A 96 7.21 5.74 8.11
CA ALA A 96 5.88 5.64 7.53
C ALA A 96 5.93 5.84 6.01
N SER A 97 5.00 5.24 5.30
CA SER A 97 4.71 5.61 3.91
C SER A 97 4.24 7.06 3.88
N GLN A 98 5.10 7.95 3.38
CA GLN A 98 4.80 9.39 3.32
C GLN A 98 3.51 9.65 2.54
N GLN A 99 3.27 8.90 1.46
CA GLN A 99 2.06 9.05 0.66
C GLN A 99 0.82 8.58 1.44
N ALA A 100 0.88 7.42 2.10
CA ALA A 100 -0.27 6.91 2.84
C ALA A 100 -0.72 7.85 3.98
N VAL A 101 0.24 8.45 4.69
CA VAL A 101 -0.09 9.40 5.77
C VAL A 101 -0.55 10.75 5.21
N LYS A 102 0.02 11.21 4.08
CA LYS A 102 -0.48 12.42 3.39
C LYS A 102 -1.91 12.25 2.91
N ASP A 103 -2.25 11.09 2.34
CA ASP A 103 -3.62 10.81 1.90
C ASP A 103 -4.59 10.79 3.08
N LEU A 104 -4.17 10.19 4.21
CA LEU A 104 -4.93 10.19 5.46
C LEU A 104 -5.16 11.62 5.98
N ALA A 105 -4.12 12.43 6.07
CA ALA A 105 -4.21 13.82 6.52
C ALA A 105 -5.05 14.68 5.59
N ALA A 106 -4.92 14.50 4.26
CA ALA A 106 -5.75 15.19 3.29
C ALA A 106 -7.23 14.80 3.43
N ASN A 107 -7.52 13.52 3.66
CA ASN A 107 -8.89 13.07 3.88
C ASN A 107 -9.48 13.66 5.16
N LEU A 108 -8.72 13.74 6.25
CA LEU A 108 -9.15 14.39 7.51
C LEU A 108 -9.47 15.88 7.32
N LYS A 109 -8.74 16.58 6.44
CA LYS A 109 -8.99 17.98 6.11
C LYS A 109 -10.31 18.17 5.35
N ASP A 110 -10.66 17.24 4.48
CA ASP A 110 -11.82 17.33 3.60
C ASP A 110 -13.15 16.89 4.26
N LEU A 111 -13.09 16.42 5.50
CA LEU A 111 -14.28 15.99 6.25
C LEU A 111 -15.24 17.14 6.53
N LYS A 112 -16.54 16.93 6.30
CA LYS A 112 -17.58 17.90 6.56
C LYS A 112 -18.80 17.23 7.16
N VAL A 113 -19.41 17.87 8.17
CA VAL A 113 -20.73 17.50 8.67
C VAL A 113 -21.80 17.97 7.68
N GLU A 114 -22.75 17.08 7.36
CA GLU A 114 -23.88 17.39 6.51
C GLU A 114 -25.17 17.60 7.28
N SER A 115 -25.39 16.78 8.30
CA SER A 115 -26.61 16.81 9.08
C SER A 115 -26.40 16.20 10.45
N GLN A 116 -27.23 16.61 11.41
CA GLN A 116 -27.35 15.92 12.68
C GLN A 116 -28.27 14.70 12.52
N VAL A 117 -27.87 13.58 13.07
CA VAL A 117 -28.66 12.35 13.06
C VAL A 117 -29.30 12.18 14.44
N ASN A 118 -30.63 12.21 14.49
CA ASN A 118 -31.36 12.06 15.74
C ASN A 118 -31.45 10.57 16.13
N LEU A 119 -30.46 10.11 16.89
CA LEU A 119 -30.39 8.76 17.45
C LEU A 119 -30.46 8.83 18.98
N LYS A 120 -31.28 7.99 19.58
CA LYS A 120 -31.20 7.76 21.04
C LYS A 120 -30.05 6.79 21.27
N LEU A 121 -28.90 7.32 21.70
CA LEU A 121 -27.69 6.55 21.92
C LEU A 121 -27.77 5.80 23.26
N ASP A 122 -28.05 4.52 23.18
CA ASP A 122 -27.78 3.54 24.26
C ASP A 122 -26.66 2.59 23.76
N ASP A 123 -26.23 1.68 24.62
CA ASP A 123 -25.13 0.75 24.32
C ASP A 123 -25.45 -0.18 23.15
N GLU A 124 -26.73 -0.58 22.99
CA GLU A 124 -27.17 -1.44 21.90
C GLU A 124 -27.11 -0.69 20.57
N VAL A 125 -27.62 0.54 20.52
CA VAL A 125 -27.55 1.40 19.32
C VAL A 125 -26.11 1.77 18.97
N ARG A 126 -25.26 2.07 19.96
CA ARG A 126 -23.83 2.32 19.70
C ARG A 126 -23.18 1.12 19.03
N LYS A 127 -23.41 -0.08 19.53
CA LYS A 127 -22.88 -1.32 18.97
C LYS A 127 -23.47 -1.60 17.59
N GLU A 128 -24.79 -1.45 17.43
CA GLU A 128 -25.45 -1.65 16.12
C GLU A 128 -24.92 -0.72 15.04
N LYS A 129 -24.54 0.51 15.40
CA LYS A 129 -24.06 1.55 14.49
C LYS A 129 -22.53 1.64 14.41
N ASP A 130 -21.80 0.70 15.03
CA ASP A 130 -20.34 0.68 15.16
C ASP A 130 -19.78 2.01 15.74
N LEU A 131 -20.51 2.57 16.70
CA LEU A 131 -20.13 3.79 17.41
C LEU A 131 -19.61 3.51 18.83
N ASP A 132 -19.39 2.25 19.16
CA ASP A 132 -18.76 1.81 20.40
C ASP A 132 -17.23 1.64 20.21
N ALA A 133 -16.49 1.59 21.30
CA ALA A 133 -15.03 1.52 21.27
C ALA A 133 -14.45 0.25 20.57
N ALA A 134 -15.26 -0.82 20.48
CA ALA A 134 -14.83 -2.07 19.86
C ALA A 134 -14.93 -2.06 18.33
N HIS A 135 -15.84 -1.26 17.77
CA HIS A 135 -16.16 -1.30 16.34
C HIS A 135 -15.87 0.02 15.62
N ALA A 136 -15.93 1.16 16.34
CA ALA A 136 -15.66 2.47 15.75
C ALA A 136 -14.20 2.59 15.27
N VAL A 137 -14.02 3.37 14.22
CA VAL A 137 -12.69 3.90 13.87
C VAL A 137 -12.51 5.23 14.60
N HIS A 138 -11.69 5.23 15.64
CA HIS A 138 -11.38 6.42 16.43
C HIS A 138 -10.16 7.13 15.86
N VAL A 139 -10.31 8.38 15.49
CA VAL A 139 -9.26 9.20 14.88
C VAL A 139 -9.02 10.43 15.73
N VAL A 140 -7.76 10.63 16.11
CA VAL A 140 -7.33 11.82 16.82
C VAL A 140 -6.19 12.47 16.06
N ALA A 141 -6.25 13.78 15.87
CA ALA A 141 -5.17 14.54 15.24
C ALA A 141 -4.77 15.74 16.10
N TRP A 142 -3.46 16.00 16.13
CA TRP A 142 -2.87 17.07 16.95
C TRP A 142 -2.05 18.03 16.08
N LYS A 143 -1.90 19.24 16.59
CA LYS A 143 -1.00 20.27 16.11
C LYS A 143 -0.33 20.95 17.31
N GLY A 144 1.00 20.86 17.42
CA GLY A 144 1.76 21.46 18.51
C GLY A 144 1.35 20.92 19.88
N GLY A 145 0.93 19.66 19.98
CA GLY A 145 0.45 19.04 21.20
C GLY A 145 -1.02 19.31 21.53
N GLU A 146 -1.69 20.24 20.83
CA GLU A 146 -3.11 20.52 21.00
C GLU A 146 -3.94 19.58 20.11
N LYS A 147 -4.95 18.93 20.70
CA LYS A 147 -5.88 18.08 19.99
C LYS A 147 -6.82 18.91 19.10
N LYS A 148 -6.83 18.66 17.81
CA LYS A 148 -7.64 19.39 16.81
C LYS A 148 -8.80 18.57 16.29
N VAL A 149 -8.67 17.26 16.29
CA VAL A 149 -9.70 16.29 15.88
C VAL A 149 -9.74 15.17 16.92
N ASP A 150 -10.94 14.75 17.31
CA ASP A 150 -11.17 13.63 18.21
C ASP A 150 -12.54 13.03 17.88
N GLU A 151 -12.57 12.05 16.97
CA GLU A 151 -13.76 11.61 16.30
C GLU A 151 -13.84 10.09 16.20
N MET A 152 -15.06 9.56 16.38
CA MET A 152 -15.39 8.15 16.23
C MET A 152 -16.28 7.96 15.01
N PHE A 153 -15.80 7.27 14.01
CA PHE A 153 -16.53 6.94 12.80
C PHE A 153 -17.16 5.56 12.91
N GLY A 154 -18.48 5.50 12.76
CA GLY A 154 -19.27 4.29 12.80
C GLY A 154 -19.63 3.75 11.43
N LYS A 155 -20.82 3.15 11.30
CA LYS A 155 -21.34 2.66 10.02
C LYS A 155 -21.57 3.77 9.01
N SER A 156 -21.28 3.46 7.76
CA SER A 156 -21.74 4.25 6.61
C SER A 156 -23.15 3.80 6.21
N GLY A 157 -24.02 4.74 5.89
CA GLY A 157 -25.39 4.47 5.49
C GLY A 157 -25.90 5.46 4.43
N ARG A 158 -27.21 5.44 4.22
CA ARG A 158 -27.87 6.32 3.23
C ARG A 158 -27.69 7.81 3.53
N VAL A 159 -27.54 8.17 4.78
CA VAL A 159 -27.37 9.58 5.22
C VAL A 159 -25.89 10.03 5.21
N GLY A 160 -24.97 9.14 4.91
CA GLY A 160 -23.52 9.40 4.94
C GLY A 160 -22.79 8.52 5.97
N GLN A 161 -21.59 8.91 6.32
CA GLN A 161 -20.76 8.29 7.35
C GLN A 161 -21.19 8.79 8.71
N LEU A 162 -21.58 7.89 9.63
CA LEU A 162 -21.87 8.29 11.00
C LEU A 162 -20.58 8.70 11.73
N VAL A 163 -20.65 9.81 12.44
CA VAL A 163 -19.53 10.31 13.25
C VAL A 163 -20.05 10.86 14.58
N MET A 164 -19.33 10.52 15.65
CA MET A 164 -19.43 11.16 16.98
C MET A 164 -18.15 11.97 17.23
N ILE A 165 -18.31 13.08 17.91
CA ILE A 165 -17.21 13.96 18.31
C ILE A 165 -17.03 13.79 19.82
N ALA A 166 -15.79 13.67 20.31
CA ALA A 166 -15.52 13.41 21.73
C ALA A 166 -16.15 14.45 22.67
N ASP A 167 -16.17 15.73 22.27
CA ASP A 167 -16.75 16.81 23.05
C ASP A 167 -18.29 16.76 23.10
N LYS A 168 -18.94 15.96 22.25
CA LYS A 168 -20.40 15.83 22.14
C LYS A 168 -20.82 14.37 22.02
N PRO A 169 -20.53 13.53 23.04
CA PRO A 169 -20.67 12.07 22.96
C PRO A 169 -22.12 11.57 22.81
N ASP A 170 -23.10 12.43 23.09
CA ASP A 170 -24.53 12.11 22.96
C ASP A 170 -25.13 12.53 21.61
N GLN A 171 -24.31 13.07 20.72
CA GLN A 171 -24.73 13.55 19.40
C GLN A 171 -24.06 12.76 18.30
N VAL A 172 -24.84 12.38 17.29
CA VAL A 172 -24.36 11.72 16.09
C VAL A 172 -24.60 12.61 14.90
N TRP A 173 -23.64 12.65 14.02
CA TRP A 173 -23.66 13.44 12.81
C TRP A 173 -23.47 12.54 11.59
N ALA A 174 -23.94 12.99 10.45
CA ALA A 174 -23.61 12.42 9.14
C ALA A 174 -22.52 13.26 8.51
N ALA A 175 -21.40 12.62 8.17
CA ALA A 175 -20.24 13.23 7.55
C ALA A 175 -20.12 12.85 6.07
N LYS A 176 -19.57 13.77 5.27
CA LYS A 176 -19.06 13.54 3.91
C LYS A 176 -17.54 13.58 3.89
N GLY A 177 -16.99 13.00 2.82
CA GLY A 177 -15.55 13.00 2.56
C GLY A 177 -14.79 11.86 3.20
N TYR A 178 -15.39 11.09 4.10
CA TYR A 178 -14.72 9.97 4.75
C TYR A 178 -14.47 8.81 3.80
N SER A 179 -13.20 8.38 3.73
CA SER A 179 -12.76 7.25 2.93
C SER A 179 -12.23 6.15 3.84
N SER A 180 -13.10 5.22 4.25
CA SER A 180 -12.81 4.20 5.26
C SER A 180 -11.54 3.41 5.01
N TYR A 181 -11.22 3.08 3.75
CA TYR A 181 -10.01 2.33 3.39
C TYR A 181 -8.69 3.01 3.81
N LEU A 182 -8.69 4.34 3.99
CA LEU A 182 -7.51 5.08 4.45
C LEU A 182 -7.22 4.81 5.93
N TYR A 183 -8.26 4.53 6.72
CA TYR A 183 -8.19 4.37 8.16
C TYR A 183 -8.16 2.91 8.62
N THR A 184 -8.49 1.98 7.72
CA THR A 184 -8.62 0.55 8.04
C THR A 184 -7.52 -0.32 7.43
N LYS A 185 -6.43 0.29 6.96
CA LYS A 185 -5.25 -0.40 6.44
C LYS A 185 -4.56 -1.24 7.53
N ASP A 186 -3.85 -2.27 7.11
CA ASP A 186 -2.95 -2.98 7.99
C ASP A 186 -1.69 -2.13 8.29
N VAL A 187 -1.07 -2.37 9.43
CA VAL A 187 0.15 -1.64 9.85
C VAL A 187 1.23 -1.63 8.77
N LYS A 188 1.41 -2.77 8.09
CA LYS A 188 2.38 -2.91 6.99
C LYS A 188 2.13 -1.98 5.80
N ASP A 189 0.87 -1.58 5.55
CA ASP A 189 0.51 -0.70 4.44
C ASP A 189 0.70 0.79 4.77
N PHE A 190 0.95 1.09 6.04
CA PHE A 190 1.37 2.40 6.51
C PHE A 190 2.88 2.56 6.62
N ARG A 191 3.66 1.48 6.42
CA ARG A 191 5.13 1.53 6.50
C ARG A 191 5.73 1.85 5.14
N ASP A 192 6.90 2.46 5.16
CA ASP A 192 7.71 2.61 3.96
C ASP A 192 8.22 1.25 3.49
N LYS A 193 7.80 0.87 2.28
CA LYS A 193 8.16 -0.38 1.61
C LYS A 193 9.26 -0.20 0.57
N GLU A 194 9.71 1.04 0.33
CA GLU A 194 10.66 1.34 -0.74
C GLU A 194 12.04 0.75 -0.44
N LEU A 195 12.48 -0.17 -1.30
CA LEU A 195 13.83 -0.72 -1.26
C LEU A 195 14.73 0.02 -2.26
N PHE A 196 14.28 0.17 -3.49
CA PHE A 196 14.99 0.91 -4.52
C PHE A 196 14.04 1.85 -5.24
N LYS A 197 14.57 3.03 -5.58
CA LYS A 197 13.89 3.99 -6.45
C LYS A 197 14.92 4.74 -7.27
N PHE A 198 15.01 4.41 -8.56
CA PHE A 198 15.93 5.07 -9.49
C PHE A 198 15.35 5.02 -10.91
N ASP A 199 15.90 5.86 -11.79
CA ASP A 199 15.64 5.76 -13.21
C ASP A 199 16.58 4.71 -13.80
N ASP A 200 16.04 3.68 -14.47
CA ASP A 200 16.80 2.60 -15.12
C ASP A 200 17.76 3.11 -16.20
N ALA A 201 17.47 4.28 -16.81
CA ALA A 201 18.40 4.95 -17.72
C ALA A 201 19.69 5.44 -17.05
N ASN A 202 19.63 5.68 -15.72
CA ASN A 202 20.76 6.14 -14.93
C ASN A 202 21.62 5.00 -14.34
N ALA A 203 21.23 3.74 -14.49
CA ALA A 203 22.06 2.63 -14.06
C ALA A 203 23.33 2.54 -14.91
N ALA A 204 24.50 2.54 -14.27
CA ALA A 204 25.81 2.43 -14.91
C ALA A 204 26.40 1.02 -14.77
N GLN A 205 26.23 0.41 -13.59
CA GLN A 205 26.73 -0.93 -13.33
C GLN A 205 25.78 -1.68 -12.39
N VAL A 206 25.65 -2.98 -12.64
CA VAL A 206 24.99 -3.92 -11.73
C VAL A 206 25.95 -5.07 -11.46
N THR A 207 26.15 -5.41 -10.19
CA THR A 207 26.88 -6.60 -9.80
C THR A 207 26.00 -7.51 -8.95
N ILE A 208 26.13 -8.81 -9.17
CA ILE A 208 25.41 -9.83 -8.42
C ILE A 208 26.43 -10.87 -7.99
N GLN A 209 26.57 -11.04 -6.68
CA GLN A 209 27.33 -12.14 -6.09
C GLN A 209 26.35 -13.17 -5.55
N ASN A 210 26.36 -14.39 -6.04
CA ASN A 210 25.53 -15.48 -5.56
C ASN A 210 26.30 -16.84 -5.59
N SER A 211 25.61 -17.95 -5.34
CA SER A 211 26.23 -19.30 -5.37
C SER A 211 26.71 -19.73 -6.75
N HIS A 212 26.29 -19.05 -7.83
CA HIS A 212 26.70 -19.33 -9.22
C HIS A 212 27.88 -18.47 -9.67
N GLY A 213 28.39 -17.59 -8.80
CA GLY A 213 29.57 -16.75 -9.06
C GLY A 213 29.30 -15.26 -9.03
N HIS A 214 30.27 -14.50 -9.55
CA HIS A 214 30.20 -13.05 -9.63
C HIS A 214 29.81 -12.59 -11.03
N LEU A 215 28.57 -12.12 -11.17
CA LEU A 215 28.04 -11.49 -12.38
C LEU A 215 28.26 -9.99 -12.32
N SER A 216 28.72 -9.40 -13.42
CA SER A 216 28.86 -7.94 -13.58
C SER A 216 28.32 -7.50 -14.91
N PHE A 217 27.44 -6.51 -14.89
CA PHE A 217 26.83 -5.88 -16.04
C PHE A 217 27.22 -4.41 -16.05
N THR A 218 27.85 -3.95 -17.13
CA THR A 218 28.33 -2.56 -17.25
C THR A 218 27.72 -1.90 -18.47
N LYS A 219 27.27 -0.66 -18.32
CA LYS A 219 26.66 0.14 -19.38
C LYS A 219 27.73 0.96 -20.07
N GLY A 220 27.95 0.67 -21.37
CA GLY A 220 28.62 1.52 -22.33
C GLY A 220 27.58 2.09 -23.32
N ASP A 221 27.84 1.98 -24.62
CA ASP A 221 26.81 2.23 -25.65
C ASP A 221 25.67 1.20 -25.54
N SER A 222 26.02 -0.03 -25.22
CA SER A 222 25.11 -1.13 -24.86
C SER A 222 25.54 -1.77 -23.55
N TRP A 223 24.69 -2.65 -22.98
CA TRP A 223 25.06 -3.45 -21.81
C TRP A 223 26.03 -4.56 -22.20
N ALA A 224 27.07 -4.76 -21.42
CA ALA A 224 27.97 -5.88 -21.49
C ALA A 224 27.90 -6.68 -20.17
N GLY A 225 27.90 -8.02 -20.26
CA GLY A 225 27.83 -8.92 -19.11
C GLY A 225 29.05 -9.81 -19.00
N THR A 226 29.54 -10.00 -17.76
CA THR A 226 30.61 -10.94 -17.44
C THR A 226 30.24 -11.85 -16.28
N LEU A 227 30.71 -13.09 -16.31
CA LEU A 227 30.73 -14.02 -15.18
C LEU A 227 32.20 -14.29 -14.84
N GLU A 228 32.57 -14.07 -13.57
CA GLU A 228 33.98 -14.23 -13.11
C GLU A 228 34.97 -13.49 -14.03
N LYS A 229 34.62 -12.25 -14.40
CA LYS A 229 35.38 -11.38 -15.34
C LYS A 229 35.48 -11.89 -16.79
N LYS A 230 34.85 -13.03 -17.14
CA LYS A 230 34.79 -13.54 -18.50
C LYS A 230 33.49 -13.12 -19.17
N PRO A 231 33.50 -12.69 -20.45
CA PRO A 231 32.27 -12.35 -21.17
C PRO A 231 31.24 -13.48 -21.16
N ILE A 232 29.99 -13.14 -20.92
CA ILE A 232 28.89 -14.13 -20.96
C ILE A 232 28.63 -14.51 -22.42
N VAL A 233 28.71 -15.81 -22.71
CA VAL A 233 28.42 -16.35 -24.04
C VAL A 233 26.96 -16.16 -24.35
N ARG A 234 26.63 -15.72 -25.56
CA ARG A 234 25.23 -15.40 -25.97
C ARG A 234 24.54 -14.43 -25.02
N PHE A 235 25.26 -13.46 -24.51
CA PHE A 235 24.72 -12.45 -23.64
C PHE A 235 23.53 -11.72 -24.32
N ASP A 236 22.44 -11.56 -23.58
CA ASP A 236 21.25 -10.83 -24.02
C ASP A 236 21.04 -9.59 -23.16
N GLU A 237 21.35 -8.40 -23.68
CA GLU A 237 21.20 -7.14 -22.96
C GLU A 237 19.75 -6.84 -22.57
N SER A 238 18.75 -7.42 -23.26
CA SER A 238 17.34 -7.23 -22.91
C SER A 238 17.03 -7.78 -21.53
N LYS A 239 17.72 -8.83 -21.11
CA LYS A 239 17.58 -9.43 -19.77
C LYS A 239 18.04 -8.49 -18.66
N VAL A 240 19.10 -7.71 -18.90
CA VAL A 240 19.53 -6.68 -17.94
C VAL A 240 18.52 -5.55 -17.87
N LYS A 241 17.94 -5.14 -19.01
CA LYS A 241 16.85 -4.14 -19.03
C LYS A 241 15.61 -4.63 -18.29
N ASP A 242 15.25 -5.91 -18.43
CA ASP A 242 14.12 -6.52 -17.70
C ASP A 242 14.40 -6.58 -16.19
N MET A 243 15.61 -6.96 -15.79
CA MET A 243 16.04 -6.94 -14.38
C MET A 243 15.97 -5.53 -13.79
N LEU A 244 16.51 -4.53 -14.47
CA LEU A 244 16.45 -3.14 -14.01
C LEU A 244 15.01 -2.64 -13.93
N ARG A 245 14.15 -3.04 -14.85
CA ARG A 245 12.71 -2.72 -14.83
C ARG A 245 12.01 -3.34 -13.63
N ALA A 246 12.42 -4.56 -13.22
CA ALA A 246 11.92 -5.22 -12.00
C ALA A 246 12.40 -4.51 -10.72
N TRP A 247 13.56 -3.83 -10.75
CA TRP A 247 14.18 -3.27 -9.55
C TRP A 247 14.08 -1.75 -9.41
N LYS A 248 13.84 -0.98 -10.48
CA LYS A 248 13.85 0.50 -10.43
C LYS A 248 12.85 1.12 -9.43
N ASN A 249 11.77 0.42 -9.08
CA ASN A 249 10.79 0.79 -8.05
C ASN A 249 10.52 -0.42 -7.16
N LEU A 250 11.60 -0.99 -6.61
CA LEU A 250 11.51 -2.19 -5.80
C LEU A 250 10.91 -1.90 -4.45
N ASN A 251 9.83 -2.59 -4.13
CA ASN A 251 9.15 -2.50 -2.84
C ASN A 251 9.15 -3.85 -2.13
N ALA A 252 9.13 -3.80 -0.81
CA ALA A 252 8.89 -4.95 0.05
C ALA A 252 7.43 -5.42 -0.07
N GLU A 253 7.23 -6.73 -0.05
CA GLU A 253 5.89 -7.34 0.05
C GLU A 253 5.38 -7.32 1.49
N ASP A 254 6.27 -7.60 2.44
CA ASP A 254 5.98 -7.64 3.87
C ASP A 254 7.27 -7.41 4.69
N PHE A 255 7.14 -7.40 6.01
CA PHE A 255 8.23 -7.12 6.94
C PHE A 255 8.57 -8.34 7.79
N GLY A 256 9.86 -8.47 8.14
CA GLY A 256 10.39 -9.52 9.01
C GLY A 256 10.59 -9.04 10.45
N ASP A 257 9.57 -8.39 11.04
CA ASP A 257 9.67 -7.88 12.40
C ASP A 257 9.99 -8.97 13.40
N GLY A 258 10.98 -8.74 14.26
CA GLY A 258 11.44 -9.72 15.26
C GLY A 258 12.26 -10.88 14.70
N LYS A 259 12.53 -10.93 13.38
CA LYS A 259 13.42 -11.93 12.79
C LYS A 259 14.88 -11.52 12.96
N SER A 260 15.75 -12.52 13.19
CA SER A 260 17.19 -12.30 13.18
C SER A 260 17.79 -12.47 11.78
N LEU A 261 19.01 -11.97 11.57
CA LEU A 261 19.75 -12.21 10.32
C LEU A 261 20.01 -13.71 10.10
N ALA A 262 20.22 -14.47 11.17
CA ALA A 262 20.42 -15.92 11.11
C ALA A 262 19.15 -16.65 10.65
N ASP A 263 17.96 -16.31 11.21
CA ASP A 263 16.69 -16.93 10.87
C ASP A 263 16.28 -16.69 9.41
N THR A 264 16.77 -15.60 8.83
CA THR A 264 16.42 -15.14 7.48
C THR A 264 17.49 -15.44 6.43
N GLY A 265 18.60 -16.06 6.84
CA GLY A 265 19.75 -16.34 5.96
C GLY A 265 20.51 -15.08 5.54
N LEU A 266 20.24 -13.94 6.14
CA LEU A 266 20.88 -12.65 5.81
C LEU A 266 22.23 -12.44 6.50
N GLU A 267 22.58 -13.28 7.45
CA GLU A 267 23.95 -13.34 8.01
C GLU A 267 24.96 -13.85 6.96
N LYS A 268 24.50 -14.79 6.10
CA LYS A 268 25.20 -15.29 4.94
C LYS A 268 24.25 -15.29 3.75
N PRO A 269 24.07 -14.14 3.07
CA PRO A 269 23.06 -14.00 2.04
C PRO A 269 23.31 -14.93 0.85
N GLU A 270 22.25 -15.48 0.28
CA GLU A 270 22.31 -16.30 -0.93
C GLU A 270 22.71 -15.45 -2.16
N ALA A 271 22.36 -14.16 -2.14
CA ALA A 271 22.83 -13.20 -3.13
C ALA A 271 23.04 -11.81 -2.53
N THR A 272 24.03 -11.10 -3.08
CA THR A 272 24.23 -9.66 -2.86
C THR A 272 24.16 -8.97 -4.20
N VAL A 273 23.33 -7.95 -4.29
CA VAL A 273 23.14 -7.12 -5.48
C VAL A 273 23.65 -5.72 -5.19
N THR A 274 24.44 -5.18 -6.12
CA THR A 274 24.85 -3.77 -6.08
C THR A 274 24.45 -3.12 -7.40
N ILE A 275 23.83 -1.95 -7.34
CA ILE A 275 23.49 -1.12 -8.48
C ILE A 275 24.18 0.23 -8.28
N GLU A 276 25.04 0.61 -9.23
CA GLU A 276 25.68 1.91 -9.24
C GLU A 276 25.06 2.79 -10.32
N LEU A 277 24.74 4.02 -9.96
CA LEU A 277 24.20 5.02 -10.87
C LEU A 277 25.33 5.84 -11.50
N LYS A 278 25.05 6.39 -12.70
CA LYS A 278 25.96 7.27 -13.42
C LYS A 278 26.39 8.45 -12.56
N ASP A 279 27.58 8.95 -12.84
CA ASP A 279 28.12 10.20 -12.29
C ASP A 279 28.11 10.25 -10.75
N GLY A 280 28.13 9.07 -10.11
CA GLY A 280 28.07 8.97 -8.65
C GLY A 280 26.75 9.40 -8.04
N ALA A 281 25.65 9.41 -8.81
CA ALA A 281 24.32 9.85 -8.36
C ALA A 281 23.72 8.96 -7.25
N GLY A 282 24.28 7.76 -7.03
CA GLY A 282 23.86 6.88 -5.94
C GLY A 282 24.32 5.44 -6.13
N LYS A 283 24.22 4.71 -5.02
CA LYS A 283 24.48 3.27 -4.96
C LYS A 283 23.39 2.60 -4.14
N TYR A 284 22.88 1.49 -4.65
CA TYR A 284 21.95 0.63 -3.93
C TYR A 284 22.60 -0.72 -3.69
N GLU A 285 22.39 -1.29 -2.52
CA GLU A 285 22.89 -2.62 -2.19
C GLU A 285 21.81 -3.41 -1.45
N LEU A 286 21.49 -4.60 -1.97
CA LEU A 286 20.47 -5.51 -1.44
C LEU A 286 21.08 -6.86 -1.11
N LEU A 287 20.85 -7.31 0.10
CA LEU A 287 21.13 -8.67 0.55
C LEU A 287 19.87 -9.51 0.38
N VAL A 288 19.97 -10.66 -0.25
CA VAL A 288 18.87 -11.63 -0.45
C VAL A 288 19.20 -12.90 0.32
N GLY A 289 18.33 -13.25 1.24
CA GLY A 289 18.48 -14.41 2.13
C GLY A 289 17.65 -15.61 1.67
N SER A 290 17.31 -16.44 2.65
CA SER A 290 16.55 -17.69 2.44
C SER A 290 15.09 -17.43 2.02
N VAL A 291 14.44 -18.49 1.56
CA VAL A 291 12.99 -18.48 1.29
C VAL A 291 12.21 -18.11 2.56
N SER A 292 11.22 -17.25 2.41
CA SER A 292 10.36 -16.78 3.49
C SER A 292 8.98 -17.45 3.45
N THR A 293 7.98 -16.84 2.85
CA THR A 293 6.62 -17.38 2.71
C THR A 293 6.35 -17.72 1.24
N GLY A 294 5.89 -18.92 0.98
CA GLY A 294 5.70 -19.41 -0.39
C GLY A 294 7.04 -19.48 -1.13
N THR A 295 7.17 -18.68 -2.18
CA THR A 295 8.39 -18.55 -2.99
C THR A 295 9.13 -17.22 -2.76
N ASN A 296 8.59 -16.34 -1.90
CA ASN A 296 9.22 -15.07 -1.55
C ASN A 296 10.51 -15.32 -0.76
N ARG A 297 11.40 -14.33 -0.73
CA ARG A 297 12.67 -14.42 -0.01
C ARG A 297 12.81 -13.31 1.00
N TRP A 298 13.55 -13.59 2.06
CA TRP A 298 14.00 -12.54 2.95
C TRP A 298 15.02 -11.66 2.25
N ALA A 299 14.94 -10.38 2.50
CA ALA A 299 15.89 -9.41 1.96
C ALA A 299 16.08 -8.24 2.94
N LYS A 300 17.16 -7.50 2.71
CA LYS A 300 17.44 -6.28 3.46
C LYS A 300 18.36 -5.39 2.63
N ARG A 301 18.16 -4.06 2.69
CA ARG A 301 19.16 -3.11 2.18
C ARG A 301 20.39 -3.10 3.08
N ALA A 302 21.58 -2.94 2.51
CA ALA A 302 22.81 -2.88 3.30
C ALA A 302 22.84 -1.68 4.27
N ASP A 303 22.21 -0.57 3.91
CA ASP A 303 22.12 0.67 4.70
C ASP A 303 20.90 0.73 5.64
N SER A 304 20.20 -0.39 5.85
CA SER A 304 18.99 -0.47 6.70
C SER A 304 19.05 -1.69 7.60
N ASP A 305 18.50 -1.60 8.81
CA ASP A 305 18.32 -2.75 9.69
C ASP A 305 17.00 -3.49 9.46
N GLN A 306 16.16 -2.99 8.55
CA GLN A 306 14.86 -3.54 8.28
C GLN A 306 14.95 -4.80 7.42
N ILE A 307 14.52 -5.92 7.98
CA ILE A 307 14.33 -7.17 7.25
C ILE A 307 12.96 -7.15 6.59
N VAL A 308 12.90 -7.57 5.33
CA VAL A 308 11.67 -7.54 4.52
C VAL A 308 11.50 -8.84 3.75
N GLN A 309 10.31 -9.04 3.20
CA GLN A 309 10.05 -10.05 2.19
C GLN A 309 10.10 -9.42 0.79
N LEU A 310 10.84 -10.07 -0.08
CA LEU A 310 10.97 -9.73 -1.48
C LEU A 310 10.19 -10.74 -2.32
N SER A 311 9.46 -10.27 -3.34
CA SER A 311 8.75 -11.17 -4.26
C SER A 311 9.72 -12.12 -4.96
N ASN A 312 9.27 -13.34 -5.27
CA ASN A 312 10.09 -14.29 -6.02
C ASN A 312 10.53 -13.71 -7.37
N TYR A 313 9.65 -12.98 -8.06
CA TYR A 313 9.95 -12.36 -9.34
C TYR A 313 11.18 -11.44 -9.27
N SER A 314 11.26 -10.61 -8.23
CA SER A 314 12.40 -9.69 -8.05
C SER A 314 13.64 -10.42 -7.51
N ALA A 315 13.46 -11.39 -6.64
CA ALA A 315 14.56 -12.15 -6.03
C ALA A 315 15.25 -13.10 -7.02
N GLU A 316 14.49 -13.66 -7.95
CA GLU A 316 15.00 -14.59 -8.97
C GLU A 316 16.12 -13.97 -9.82
N TRP A 317 16.05 -12.68 -10.13
CA TRP A 317 17.12 -11.99 -10.83
C TRP A 317 18.44 -12.01 -10.08
N ALA A 318 18.40 -11.99 -8.74
CA ALA A 318 19.59 -12.02 -7.90
C ALA A 318 20.14 -13.44 -7.70
N THR A 319 19.27 -14.45 -7.66
CA THR A 319 19.63 -15.81 -7.25
C THR A 319 19.83 -16.77 -8.42
N SER A 320 19.48 -16.38 -9.64
CA SER A 320 19.65 -17.21 -10.84
C SER A 320 21.10 -17.36 -11.29
N ASP A 321 21.33 -18.37 -12.08
CA ASP A 321 22.60 -18.59 -12.77
C ASP A 321 22.74 -17.71 -14.04
N VAL A 322 23.85 -17.84 -14.74
CA VAL A 322 24.17 -17.07 -15.93
C VAL A 322 23.18 -17.29 -17.09
N ALA A 323 22.51 -18.45 -17.15
CA ALA A 323 21.58 -18.78 -18.24
C ALA A 323 20.39 -17.79 -18.28
N LYS A 324 20.00 -17.20 -17.13
CA LYS A 324 18.98 -16.16 -17.03
C LYS A 324 19.29 -14.92 -17.90
N TYR A 325 20.57 -14.68 -18.18
CA TYR A 325 21.07 -13.50 -18.90
C TYR A 325 21.56 -13.83 -20.33
N GLN A 326 21.22 -15.01 -20.82
CA GLN A 326 21.56 -15.46 -22.17
C GLN A 326 20.33 -15.51 -23.06
N SER A 327 20.54 -15.31 -24.37
CA SER A 327 19.51 -15.57 -25.36
C SER A 327 19.21 -17.08 -25.41
N THR A 328 17.94 -17.45 -25.47
CA THR A 328 17.52 -18.83 -25.72
C THR A 328 18.09 -19.24 -27.08
N ALA A 329 18.65 -20.45 -27.19
CA ALA A 329 19.07 -20.99 -28.47
C ALA A 329 17.84 -21.04 -29.39
N ASP A 330 17.97 -20.51 -30.60
CA ASP A 330 16.91 -20.58 -31.61
C ASP A 330 16.38 -21.99 -31.76
N ALA A 331 15.15 -22.20 -31.31
CA ALA A 331 14.31 -23.27 -31.79
C ALA A 331 13.75 -22.88 -33.18
N GLY A 332 14.62 -22.52 -34.13
CA GLY A 332 14.16 -21.91 -35.38
C GLY A 332 15.18 -21.79 -36.51
N ALA A 333 16.18 -22.65 -36.54
CA ALA A 333 16.98 -22.83 -37.79
C ALA A 333 16.79 -24.26 -38.28
N GLY A 334 15.53 -24.66 -38.39
CA GLY A 334 15.09 -25.90 -39.05
C GLY A 334 14.56 -25.59 -40.44
N ASP A 335 15.40 -25.89 -41.44
CA ASP A 335 14.97 -26.28 -42.76
C ASP A 335 14.19 -25.29 -43.64
N ALA A 336 14.90 -24.37 -44.21
CA ALA A 336 14.44 -23.76 -45.46
C ALA A 336 15.49 -24.00 -46.57
N GLY A 337 15.28 -25.01 -47.38
CA GLY A 337 16.00 -25.10 -48.64
C GLY A 337 16.42 -26.46 -49.15
N GLY A 338 15.45 -27.36 -49.37
CA GLY A 338 15.59 -28.44 -50.32
C GLY A 338 15.18 -27.95 -51.73
N PRO A 339 16.02 -28.03 -52.80
CA PRO A 339 15.60 -27.59 -54.10
C PRO A 339 14.61 -28.55 -54.72
N ALA A 340 13.49 -28.05 -55.18
CA ALA A 340 12.51 -28.78 -55.97
C ALA A 340 13.14 -29.28 -57.28
N LYS A 341 13.38 -30.58 -57.39
CA LYS A 341 13.70 -31.21 -58.66
C LYS A 341 12.47 -31.20 -59.55
N SER A 342 12.55 -30.40 -60.60
CA SER A 342 11.73 -30.48 -61.79
C SER A 342 11.80 -31.90 -62.39
N ALA A 343 10.69 -32.60 -62.50
CA ALA A 343 10.54 -33.77 -63.37
C ALA A 343 9.65 -33.39 -64.53
N LYS A 344 10.27 -33.35 -65.74
CA LYS A 344 9.59 -33.41 -67.02
C LYS A 344 8.99 -34.81 -67.19
N LYS A 345 7.75 -34.91 -67.50
CA LYS A 345 7.13 -35.52 -68.68
C LYS A 345 5.63 -35.33 -68.62
#